data_e275c0612ccbd67c92a466667830bb91
#
_entry.id   e275c0612ccbd67c92a466667830bb91
#
_cell.length_a   1.000
_cell.length_b   1.000
_cell.length_c   1.000
_cell.angle_alpha   90.00
_cell.angle_beta   90.00
_cell.angle_gamma   90.00
#
_symmetry.space_group_name_H-M   'P 1'
#
loop_
_entity.id
_entity.type
_entity.pdbx_description
1 polymer ?
#
loop_
_entity_poly.entity_id
_entity_poly.type
_entity_poly.pdbx_seq_one_letter_code
_entity_poly.pdbx_strand_id
1 'polypeptide(L)'
;MIEKHLLCPERVRRVPPHFSWVDHRLVRDRHLRRADAKAWALYLVLVTVGDAHGLSYYADVSLGQLLSLSAEEVRAARGQLVTASLIAYAAPLYQVLALEGGGR
;
A
#
# COMPACT_ATOMS: atom_id res chain seq x y z
N MET A 1 -30.12 -7.93 12.24
CA MET A 1 -28.84 -8.47 11.81
C MET A 1 -28.86 -8.72 10.31
N ILE A 2 -27.79 -8.36 9.62
CA ILE A 2 -27.68 -8.54 8.19
C ILE A 2 -27.00 -9.87 7.90
N GLU A 3 -27.67 -10.72 7.14
CA GLU A 3 -27.06 -11.97 6.69
C GLU A 3 -26.16 -11.71 5.49
N LYS A 4 -25.00 -12.36 5.48
CA LYS A 4 -24.09 -12.26 4.35
C LYS A 4 -24.48 -13.27 3.28
N HIS A 5 -24.76 -12.76 2.09
CA HIS A 5 -24.97 -13.60 0.93
C HIS A 5 -24.30 -12.97 -0.28
N LEU A 6 -23.95 -13.79 -1.25
CA LEU A 6 -23.28 -13.28 -2.44
C LEU A 6 -24.23 -12.41 -3.25
N LEU A 7 -23.80 -11.19 -3.52
CA LEU A 7 -24.57 -10.28 -4.38
C LEU A 7 -24.40 -10.62 -5.84
N CYS A 8 -23.22 -11.14 -6.20
CA CYS A 8 -22.91 -11.48 -7.59
C CYS A 8 -22.17 -12.83 -7.61
N PRO A 9 -22.92 -13.94 -7.50
CA PRO A 9 -22.28 -15.27 -7.38
C PRO A 9 -21.35 -15.63 -8.51
N GLU A 10 -21.57 -15.12 -9.73
CA GLU A 10 -20.75 -15.41 -10.88
C GLU A 10 -19.42 -14.65 -10.88
N ARG A 11 -19.20 -13.74 -9.91
CA ARG A 11 -17.99 -12.93 -9.84
C ARG A 11 -17.26 -13.04 -8.50
N VAL A 12 -17.31 -14.20 -7.89
CA VAL A 12 -16.56 -14.43 -6.65
C VAL A 12 -15.06 -14.34 -6.93
N ARG A 13 -14.35 -13.61 -6.07
CA ARG A 13 -12.89 -13.46 -6.22
C ARG A 13 -12.18 -14.79 -6.09
N ARG A 14 -11.17 -14.98 -6.92
CA ARG A 14 -10.26 -16.12 -6.82
C ARG A 14 -8.84 -15.58 -6.73
N VAL A 15 -7.98 -16.31 -6.02
CA VAL A 15 -6.57 -15.93 -5.94
C VAL A 15 -5.95 -16.06 -7.32
N PRO A 16 -5.44 -14.96 -7.90
CA PRO A 16 -4.81 -15.03 -9.24
C PRO A 16 -3.39 -15.59 -9.14
N PRO A 17 -2.76 -15.92 -10.29
CA PRO A 17 -1.38 -16.40 -10.28
C PRO A 17 -0.39 -15.42 -9.67
N HIS A 18 -0.62 -14.12 -9.87
CA HIS A 18 0.24 -13.06 -9.32
C HIS A 18 -0.59 -12.18 -8.41
N PHE A 19 -0.14 -12.04 -7.19
CA PHE A 19 -0.85 -11.22 -6.20
C PHE A 19 0.11 -10.73 -5.14
N SER A 20 -0.32 -9.72 -4.41
CA SER A 20 0.38 -9.21 -3.24
C SER A 20 -0.54 -9.33 -2.04
N TRP A 21 -0.01 -9.17 -0.85
CA TRP A 21 -0.82 -9.29 0.36
C TRP A 21 -0.76 -8.00 1.15
N VAL A 22 -1.79 -7.79 1.97
CA VAL A 22 -1.87 -6.64 2.87
C VAL A 22 -2.17 -7.18 4.27
N ASP A 23 -1.43 -6.70 5.25
CA ASP A 23 -1.57 -7.12 6.63
C ASP A 23 -2.87 -6.57 7.22
N HIS A 24 -3.71 -7.43 7.80
CA HIS A 24 -4.97 -7.02 8.40
C HIS A 24 -4.80 -6.04 9.55
N ARG A 25 -3.62 -6.01 10.19
CA ARG A 25 -3.35 -5.07 11.28
C ARG A 25 -3.40 -3.61 10.82
N LEU A 26 -3.25 -3.36 9.52
CA LEU A 26 -3.40 -2.00 9.00
C LEU A 26 -4.75 -1.40 9.38
N VAL A 27 -5.80 -2.18 9.30
CA VAL A 27 -7.14 -1.74 9.70
C VAL A 27 -7.39 -2.03 11.19
N ARG A 28 -7.12 -3.26 11.60
CA ARG A 28 -7.44 -3.73 12.95
C ARG A 28 -6.74 -2.91 14.04
N ASP A 29 -5.48 -2.52 13.80
CA ASP A 29 -4.69 -1.78 14.77
C ASP A 29 -4.62 -0.29 14.46
N ARG A 30 -5.53 0.19 13.61
CA ARG A 30 -5.73 1.62 13.31
C ARG A 30 -4.56 2.31 12.64
N HIS A 31 -3.72 1.57 11.92
CA HIS A 31 -2.60 2.17 11.18
C HIS A 31 -3.08 3.12 10.08
N LEU A 32 -4.31 2.92 9.57
CA LEU A 32 -4.84 3.77 8.49
C LEU A 32 -4.92 5.24 8.88
N ARG A 33 -5.04 5.54 10.18
CA ARG A 33 -5.11 6.92 10.67
C ARG A 33 -3.79 7.66 10.59
N ARG A 34 -2.69 6.95 10.33
CA ARG A 34 -1.34 7.52 10.36
C ARG A 34 -0.97 8.22 9.06
N ALA A 35 -1.81 8.13 8.05
CA ALA A 35 -1.57 8.71 6.75
C ALA A 35 -2.90 9.01 6.07
N ASP A 36 -2.89 9.91 5.09
CA ASP A 36 -4.11 10.25 4.37
C ASP A 36 -4.37 9.28 3.20
N ALA A 37 -5.48 9.50 2.49
CA ALA A 37 -5.89 8.61 1.41
C ALA A 37 -4.88 8.57 0.27
N LYS A 38 -4.24 9.69 -0.04
CA LYS A 38 -3.23 9.73 -1.11
C LYS A 38 -2.00 8.91 -0.74
N ALA A 39 -1.60 8.97 0.53
CA ALA A 39 -0.50 8.16 1.01
C ALA A 39 -0.83 6.67 0.94
N TRP A 40 -2.05 6.29 1.30
CA TRP A 40 -2.45 4.89 1.20
C TRP A 40 -2.59 4.43 -0.24
N ALA A 41 -2.95 5.34 -1.17
CA ALA A 41 -2.92 5.01 -2.60
C ALA A 41 -1.48 4.68 -3.04
N LEU A 42 -0.51 5.48 -2.62
CA LEU A 42 0.90 5.20 -2.89
C LEU A 42 1.32 3.87 -2.27
N TYR A 43 0.92 3.61 -1.03
CA TYR A 43 1.22 2.35 -0.34
C TYR A 43 0.70 1.15 -1.14
N LEU A 44 -0.52 1.24 -1.67
CA LEU A 44 -1.10 0.19 -2.49
C LEU A 44 -0.21 -0.14 -3.70
N VAL A 45 0.29 0.89 -4.40
CA VAL A 45 1.18 0.66 -5.54
C VAL A 45 2.46 -0.02 -5.07
N LEU A 46 3.07 0.46 -3.99
CA LEU A 46 4.34 -0.07 -3.51
C LEU A 46 4.22 -1.53 -3.05
N VAL A 47 3.12 -1.89 -2.41
CA VAL A 47 2.85 -3.29 -2.03
C VAL A 47 2.68 -4.14 -3.27
N THR A 48 2.01 -3.61 -4.28
CA THR A 48 1.69 -4.37 -5.50
C THR A 48 2.93 -4.66 -6.34
N VAL A 49 3.83 -3.69 -6.47
CA VAL A 49 5.01 -3.82 -7.34
C VAL A 49 6.26 -4.31 -6.61
N GLY A 50 6.21 -4.38 -5.29
CA GLY A 50 7.36 -4.83 -4.50
C GLY A 50 7.71 -6.28 -4.78
N ASP A 51 9.01 -6.58 -4.72
CA ASP A 51 9.50 -7.95 -4.83
C ASP A 51 9.29 -8.70 -3.50
N ALA A 52 9.90 -9.88 -3.37
CA ALA A 52 9.74 -10.70 -2.17
C ALA A 52 10.22 -10.00 -0.89
N HIS A 53 11.09 -9.01 -1.02
CA HIS A 53 11.60 -8.25 0.12
C HIS A 53 10.92 -6.89 0.27
N GLY A 54 9.91 -6.62 -0.55
CA GLY A 54 9.20 -5.33 -0.53
C GLY A 54 9.90 -4.22 -1.28
N LEU A 55 10.88 -4.55 -2.12
CA LEU A 55 11.71 -3.57 -2.81
C LEU A 55 11.15 -3.23 -4.19
N SER A 56 11.22 -1.95 -4.55
CA SER A 56 10.86 -1.49 -5.88
C SER A 56 11.57 -0.18 -6.20
N TYR A 57 11.64 0.14 -7.49
CA TYR A 57 12.23 1.39 -7.99
C TYR A 57 11.15 2.15 -8.77
N TYR A 58 10.91 3.41 -8.40
CA TYR A 58 9.97 4.25 -9.12
C TYR A 58 10.37 5.71 -9.05
N ALA A 59 10.26 6.38 -10.19
CA ALA A 59 10.40 7.83 -10.24
C ALA A 59 9.08 8.49 -9.84
N ASP A 60 9.17 9.70 -9.28
CA ASP A 60 7.99 10.45 -8.85
C ASP A 60 7.00 10.67 -10.01
N VAL A 61 7.51 10.94 -11.21
CA VAL A 61 6.66 11.15 -12.39
C VAL A 61 5.84 9.89 -12.69
N SER A 62 6.48 8.72 -12.63
CA SER A 62 5.80 7.46 -12.91
C SER A 62 4.71 7.18 -11.88
N LEU A 63 4.99 7.41 -10.62
CA LEU A 63 4.00 7.23 -9.55
C LEU A 63 2.85 8.22 -9.69
N GLY A 64 3.16 9.46 -10.04
CA GLY A 64 2.13 10.47 -10.28
C GLY A 64 1.20 10.08 -11.41
N GLN A 65 1.74 9.51 -12.49
CA GLN A 65 0.93 9.04 -13.60
C GLN A 65 0.03 7.87 -13.20
N LEU A 66 0.56 6.92 -12.44
CA LEU A 66 -0.23 5.79 -11.99
C LEU A 66 -1.38 6.20 -11.06
N LEU A 67 -1.15 7.20 -10.23
CA LEU A 67 -2.08 7.57 -9.17
C LEU A 67 -2.88 8.85 -9.48
N SER A 68 -2.60 9.51 -10.60
CA SER A 68 -3.18 10.81 -10.93
C SER A 68 -2.85 11.84 -9.84
N LEU A 69 -1.60 11.84 -9.41
CA LEU A 69 -1.08 12.79 -8.42
C LEU A 69 0.00 13.66 -9.04
N SER A 70 0.14 14.87 -8.53
CA SER A 70 1.27 15.73 -8.87
C SER A 70 2.54 15.21 -8.20
N ALA A 71 3.70 15.68 -8.67
CA ALA A 71 4.97 15.32 -8.03
C ALA A 71 5.00 15.75 -6.57
N GLU A 72 4.43 16.90 -6.26
CA GLU A 72 4.36 17.37 -4.87
C GLU A 72 3.50 16.46 -4.01
N GLU A 73 2.37 16.00 -4.56
CA GLU A 73 1.49 15.08 -3.85
C GLU A 73 2.17 13.72 -3.62
N VAL A 74 2.94 13.25 -4.60
CA VAL A 74 3.71 12.01 -4.42
C VAL A 74 4.73 12.18 -3.29
N ARG A 75 5.45 13.31 -3.28
CA ARG A 75 6.44 13.56 -2.23
C ARG A 75 5.80 13.65 -0.84
N ALA A 76 4.65 14.33 -0.75
CA ALA A 76 3.92 14.44 0.52
C ALA A 76 3.43 13.08 1.00
N ALA A 77 2.87 12.27 0.09
CA ALA A 77 2.41 10.92 0.40
C ALA A 77 3.56 10.05 0.91
N ARG A 78 4.70 10.09 0.21
CA ARG A 78 5.89 9.36 0.62
C ARG A 78 6.34 9.77 2.01
N GLY A 79 6.38 11.08 2.28
CA GLY A 79 6.80 11.59 3.58
C GLY A 79 5.94 11.07 4.71
N GLN A 80 4.63 10.98 4.50
CA GLN A 80 3.72 10.43 5.51
C GLN A 80 4.02 8.95 5.78
N LEU A 81 4.23 8.16 4.73
CA LEU A 81 4.51 6.73 4.89
C LEU A 81 5.85 6.49 5.58
N VAL A 82 6.86 7.29 5.26
CA VAL A 82 8.17 7.20 5.92
C VAL A 82 8.03 7.57 7.41
N THR A 83 7.35 8.66 7.69
CA THR A 83 7.15 9.11 9.08
C THR A 83 6.38 8.07 9.89
N ALA A 84 5.44 7.38 9.26
CA ALA A 84 4.65 6.34 9.92
C ALA A 84 5.39 4.99 10.01
N SER A 85 6.64 4.92 9.55
CA SER A 85 7.44 3.69 9.55
C SER A 85 6.81 2.56 8.75
N LEU A 86 6.07 2.92 7.70
CA LEU A 86 5.44 1.92 6.82
C LEU A 86 6.31 1.60 5.62
N ILE A 87 7.17 2.53 5.22
CA ILE A 87 8.14 2.33 4.15
C ILE A 87 9.47 2.98 4.51
N ALA A 88 10.53 2.51 3.84
CA ALA A 88 11.81 3.19 3.78
C ALA A 88 12.04 3.66 2.36
N TYR A 89 12.77 4.75 2.20
CA TYR A 89 13.02 5.33 0.89
C TYR A 89 14.45 5.85 0.79
N ALA A 90 15.15 5.44 -0.26
CA ALA A 90 16.44 6.01 -0.64
C ALA A 90 16.42 6.09 -2.16
N ALA A 91 16.18 7.29 -2.68
CA ALA A 91 15.87 7.53 -4.09
C ALA A 91 16.78 6.76 -5.04
N PRO A 92 16.24 6.02 -6.01
CA PRO A 92 14.83 5.82 -6.31
C PRO A 92 14.22 4.56 -5.68
N LEU A 93 14.88 3.99 -4.67
CA LEU A 93 14.54 2.70 -4.08
C LEU A 93 13.53 2.87 -2.95
N TYR A 94 12.48 2.08 -3.00
CA TYR A 94 11.47 1.96 -1.95
C TYR A 94 11.55 0.58 -1.32
N GLN A 95 11.23 0.51 -0.04
CA GLN A 95 11.03 -0.76 0.66
C GLN A 95 9.79 -0.67 1.53
N VAL A 96 8.84 -1.59 1.32
CA VAL A 96 7.70 -1.75 2.20
C VAL A 96 8.17 -2.49 3.45
N LEU A 97 7.90 -1.94 4.61
CA LEU A 97 8.42 -2.47 5.89
C LEU A 97 7.40 -3.38 6.56
N ALA A 98 7.90 -4.31 7.35
CA ALA A 98 7.04 -5.07 8.26
C ALA A 98 6.45 -4.11 9.30
N LEU A 99 5.23 -4.38 9.75
CA LEU A 99 4.63 -3.56 10.79
C LEU A 99 5.36 -3.80 12.11
N GLU A 100 5.57 -2.71 12.83
CA GLU A 100 6.19 -2.79 14.16
C GLU A 100 5.26 -3.50 15.14
N GLY A 101 5.83 -3.94 16.24
CA GLY A 101 5.02 -4.53 17.31
C GLY A 101 4.73 -5.99 17.13
N GLY A 102 5.56 -6.69 16.44
CA GLY A 102 5.46 -8.13 16.41
C GLY A 102 4.76 -8.66 15.18
N GLY A 103 5.47 -8.74 14.15
CA GLY A 103 4.99 -9.35 12.93
C GLY A 103 4.90 -10.86 13.02
N ARG A 104 4.31 -11.38 14.07
CA ARG A 104 4.16 -12.83 14.21
C ARG A 104 2.74 -13.26 14.28
#